data_0e37c682bd77ac0a7c9df65be7bd7894
#
_entry.id   0e37c682bd77ac0a7c9df65be7bd7894
#
_cell.length_a   1.000
_cell.length_b   1.000
_cell.length_c   1.000
_cell.angle_alpha   90.00
_cell.angle_beta   90.00
_cell.angle_gamma   90.00
#
_symmetry.space_group_name_H-M   'P 1'
#
loop_
_entity.id
_entity.type
_entity.pdbx_description
1 polymer ?
#
loop_
_entity_poly.entity_id
_entity_poly.type
_entity_poly.pdbx_seq_one_letter_code
_entity_poly.pdbx_strand_id
1 'polypeptide(L)'
;MTPPEDNLERFKTVWPGAEPDTGSDLKTHLDQLGDRWSNSLATSGRDIAIVSAGKARLDFQDDQGPTFQPNPNFLQWIEPRFASENSLLLLSQEKQPKLLFYQPEDYWHATPPPPDHLADEVDIEIFKTTEDLDKRCFELVTGQRAAYIGDEEAIPDINLEFASNPTELVNQILYTRAVKTTYELSLIRKASVIGARGHLAAKEGFEQNLSEFEIHIKFLEATGLNEHALPYGNIVAQNDHASLLHYQHQERHVPDPILSLLIDAGGSYKGYASDITRTYCTRTEHEVPETGVFKSLILAITKLKDALIAEACDGTSFVDLQRLMHQTLAKILSEHRLINISPDEAFESGLTELFCPHGLGHILGLQVHDVGGQQISADGTLSPPPTNYPSLRLTRPLCQDMVLTIEPGLYFIPSLLRTLQNSTSLDWKLIERLVPFGGIRVEDNIRINDTGNENLTLNAFQILERQNQ
;
A
#
# COMPACT_ATOMS: atom_id res chain seq x y z
N MET A 1 -23.53 16.05 17.31
CA MET A 1 -23.02 15.35 18.50
C MET A 1 -21.56 15.09 18.24
N THR A 2 -20.66 15.76 18.94
CA THR A 2 -19.24 15.45 18.95
C THR A 2 -19.05 13.99 19.36
N PRO A 3 -18.24 13.18 18.68
CA PRO A 3 -17.90 11.84 19.16
C PRO A 3 -17.28 11.99 20.56
N PRO A 4 -17.55 11.06 21.48
CA PRO A 4 -17.03 11.17 22.82
C PRO A 4 -15.50 11.22 22.80
N GLU A 5 -14.94 12.18 23.52
CA GLU A 5 -13.49 12.38 23.72
C GLU A 5 -12.79 11.12 24.26
N ASP A 6 -13.54 10.20 24.86
CA ASP A 6 -13.04 8.91 25.38
C ASP A 6 -12.37 8.01 24.33
N ASN A 7 -12.73 8.11 23.04
CA ASN A 7 -12.05 7.34 22.00
C ASN A 7 -10.66 7.93 21.65
N LEU A 8 -10.51 9.25 21.74
CA LEU A 8 -9.20 9.92 21.56
C LEU A 8 -8.26 9.62 22.74
N GLU A 9 -8.78 9.49 23.96
CA GLU A 9 -7.99 9.11 25.14
C GLU A 9 -7.56 7.63 25.08
N ARG A 10 -8.38 6.72 24.58
CA ARG A 10 -7.98 5.34 24.29
C ARG A 10 -6.85 5.27 23.27
N PHE A 11 -6.87 6.11 22.23
CA PHE A 11 -5.76 6.21 21.28
C PHE A 11 -4.50 6.80 21.95
N LYS A 12 -4.62 7.77 22.85
CA LYS A 12 -3.47 8.35 23.60
C LYS A 12 -2.84 7.35 24.56
N THR A 13 -3.63 6.50 25.21
CA THR A 13 -3.12 5.46 26.13
C THR A 13 -2.54 4.23 25.42
N VAL A 14 -2.90 4.01 24.16
CA VAL A 14 -2.43 2.87 23.33
C VAL A 14 -1.17 3.23 22.54
N TRP A 15 -0.73 4.48 22.58
CA TRP A 15 0.38 5.01 21.80
C TRP A 15 1.50 5.66 22.66
N PRO A 16 2.14 4.92 23.59
CA PRO A 16 3.33 5.44 24.27
C PRO A 16 4.52 5.36 23.31
N GLY A 17 4.98 6.52 22.84
CA GLY A 17 6.16 6.65 21.97
C GLY A 17 5.90 7.10 20.54
N ALA A 18 4.64 7.30 20.10
CA ALA A 18 4.38 8.16 18.97
C ALA A 18 4.47 9.59 19.47
N GLU A 19 5.52 10.30 19.11
CA GLU A 19 5.54 11.75 19.26
C GLU A 19 4.24 12.32 18.68
N PRO A 20 3.53 13.21 19.39
CA PRO A 20 2.38 13.88 18.80
C PRO A 20 2.83 14.53 17.50
N ASP A 21 1.97 14.46 16.45
CA ASP A 21 2.21 15.22 15.23
C ASP A 21 2.43 16.67 15.63
N THR A 22 3.67 17.10 15.62
CA THR A 22 3.96 18.49 15.97
C THR A 22 3.45 19.34 14.82
N GLY A 23 2.75 20.44 15.10
CA GLY A 23 2.27 21.35 14.06
C GLY A 23 3.40 21.82 13.13
N SER A 24 4.65 21.79 13.60
CA SER A 24 5.86 22.09 12.83
C SER A 24 6.12 21.08 11.71
N ASP A 25 5.85 19.78 11.93
CA ASP A 25 6.11 18.74 10.91
C ASP A 25 5.09 18.81 9.78
N LEU A 26 3.82 19.07 10.10
CA LEU A 26 2.76 19.28 9.11
C LEU A 26 3.03 20.54 8.28
N LYS A 27 3.40 21.67 8.93
CA LYS A 27 3.76 22.89 8.20
C LYS A 27 4.92 22.65 7.24
N THR A 28 5.99 22.02 7.71
CA THR A 28 7.15 21.69 6.87
C THR A 28 6.76 20.81 5.69
N HIS A 29 5.85 19.85 5.89
CA HIS A 29 5.32 19.01 4.83
C HIS A 29 4.57 19.84 3.78
N LEU A 30 3.65 20.72 4.20
CA LEU A 30 2.88 21.57 3.29
C LEU A 30 3.77 22.53 2.52
N ASP A 31 4.80 23.10 3.15
CA ASP A 31 5.81 23.93 2.49
C ASP A 31 6.57 23.13 1.41
N GLN A 32 7.00 21.89 1.72
CA GLN A 32 7.66 21.00 0.75
C GLN A 32 6.73 20.62 -0.42
N LEU A 33 5.46 20.36 -0.14
CA LEU A 33 4.48 20.10 -1.21
C LEU A 33 4.30 21.36 -2.09
N GLY A 34 4.20 22.53 -1.48
CA GLY A 34 4.12 23.81 -2.20
C GLY A 34 5.28 23.98 -3.17
N ASP A 35 6.51 23.74 -2.73
CA ASP A 35 7.71 23.81 -3.56
C ASP A 35 7.69 22.78 -4.70
N ARG A 36 7.29 21.53 -4.42
CA ARG A 36 7.18 20.48 -5.45
C ARG A 36 6.14 20.85 -6.52
N TRP A 37 4.97 21.31 -6.11
CA TRP A 37 3.90 21.72 -7.04
C TRP A 37 4.28 22.97 -7.83
N SER A 38 4.86 23.99 -7.19
CA SER A 38 5.35 25.19 -7.84
C SER A 38 6.37 24.86 -8.95
N ASN A 39 7.35 24.03 -8.64
CA ASN A 39 8.36 23.56 -9.60
C ASN A 39 7.71 22.75 -10.75
N SER A 40 6.76 21.89 -10.44
CA SER A 40 6.07 21.06 -11.44
C SER A 40 5.22 21.90 -12.38
N LEU A 41 4.52 22.91 -11.85
CA LEU A 41 3.75 23.89 -12.65
C LEU A 41 4.66 24.70 -13.55
N ALA A 42 5.77 25.23 -13.03
CA ALA A 42 6.74 25.99 -13.80
C ALA A 42 7.32 25.17 -14.95
N THR A 43 7.74 23.91 -14.66
CA THR A 43 8.34 23.00 -15.65
C THR A 43 7.33 22.61 -16.74
N SER A 44 6.06 22.38 -16.38
CA SER A 44 4.99 22.04 -17.33
C SER A 44 4.37 23.24 -18.04
N GLY A 45 4.86 24.46 -17.77
CA GLY A 45 4.34 25.69 -18.37
C GLY A 45 2.92 26.04 -17.94
N ARG A 46 2.51 25.67 -16.72
CA ARG A 46 1.20 25.95 -16.14
C ARG A 46 1.31 26.99 -15.03
N ASP A 47 0.27 27.78 -14.87
CA ASP A 47 0.22 28.83 -13.85
C ASP A 47 -0.50 28.33 -12.59
N ILE A 48 -1.51 27.45 -12.76
CA ILE A 48 -2.36 26.94 -11.69
C ILE A 48 -2.84 25.51 -11.98
N ALA A 49 -2.93 24.68 -10.93
CA ALA A 49 -3.57 23.37 -10.96
C ALA A 49 -4.86 23.39 -10.13
N ILE A 50 -5.90 22.76 -10.66
CA ILE A 50 -7.15 22.44 -9.99
C ILE A 50 -7.09 20.95 -9.62
N VAL A 51 -6.81 20.63 -8.37
CA VAL A 51 -6.76 19.25 -7.88
C VAL A 51 -8.12 18.91 -7.28
N SER A 52 -8.86 18.02 -7.94
CA SER A 52 -10.19 17.61 -7.46
C SER A 52 -10.06 16.57 -6.36
N ALA A 53 -10.90 16.66 -5.34
CA ALA A 53 -11.10 15.57 -4.37
C ALA A 53 -11.69 14.32 -5.03
N GLY A 54 -12.41 14.49 -6.14
CA GLY A 54 -13.14 13.45 -6.83
C GLY A 54 -14.64 13.52 -6.52
N LYS A 55 -15.38 12.53 -7.02
CA LYS A 55 -16.83 12.41 -6.85
C LYS A 55 -17.20 10.97 -6.47
N ALA A 56 -18.19 10.81 -5.62
CA ALA A 56 -18.76 9.48 -5.33
C ALA A 56 -19.34 8.86 -6.60
N ARG A 57 -19.07 7.58 -6.81
CA ARG A 57 -19.61 6.80 -7.94
C ARG A 57 -20.82 6.02 -7.46
N LEU A 58 -21.82 5.89 -8.30
CA LEU A 58 -22.96 5.02 -8.06
C LEU A 58 -22.82 3.74 -8.87
N ASP A 59 -23.34 2.65 -8.34
CA ASP A 59 -23.44 1.38 -9.08
C ASP A 59 -24.47 1.50 -10.19
N PHE A 60 -24.35 0.63 -11.20
CA PHE A 60 -25.22 0.67 -12.37
C PHE A 60 -26.69 0.52 -11.96
N GLN A 61 -27.52 1.55 -12.26
CA GLN A 61 -28.96 1.62 -11.94
C GLN A 61 -29.28 1.48 -10.43
N ASP A 62 -28.38 1.95 -9.56
CA ASP A 62 -28.56 1.96 -8.11
C ASP A 62 -28.32 3.37 -7.56
N ASP A 63 -28.84 3.67 -6.38
CA ASP A 63 -28.57 4.85 -5.57
C ASP A 63 -27.47 4.60 -4.54
N GLN A 64 -26.87 3.40 -4.55
CA GLN A 64 -25.73 3.00 -3.75
C GLN A 64 -24.47 2.90 -4.63
N GLY A 65 -23.31 2.93 -4.00
CA GLY A 65 -22.01 2.75 -4.64
C GLY A 65 -20.91 2.47 -3.62
N PRO A 66 -19.69 2.25 -4.10
CA PRO A 66 -18.55 2.09 -3.22
C PRO A 66 -18.32 3.36 -2.39
N THR A 67 -17.78 3.20 -1.19
CA THR A 67 -17.39 4.32 -0.35
C THR A 67 -16.49 5.29 -1.10
N PHE A 68 -16.79 6.59 -1.02
CA PHE A 68 -15.99 7.64 -1.66
C PHE A 68 -14.52 7.54 -1.25
N GLN A 69 -13.67 7.47 -2.26
CA GLN A 69 -12.21 7.46 -2.09
C GLN A 69 -11.63 8.72 -2.73
N PRO A 70 -11.12 9.66 -1.95
CA PRO A 70 -10.58 10.90 -2.48
C PRO A 70 -9.33 10.68 -3.31
N ASN A 71 -9.10 11.57 -4.30
CA ASN A 71 -7.89 11.60 -5.12
C ASN A 71 -6.62 11.65 -4.24
N PRO A 72 -5.67 10.75 -4.41
CA PRO A 72 -4.44 10.73 -3.61
C PRO A 72 -3.61 12.02 -3.68
N ASN A 73 -3.64 12.77 -4.81
CA ASN A 73 -2.95 14.05 -4.90
C ASN A 73 -3.64 15.15 -4.07
N PHE A 74 -4.96 15.02 -3.84
CA PHE A 74 -5.70 15.85 -2.89
C PHE A 74 -5.38 15.45 -1.45
N LEU A 75 -5.30 14.14 -1.18
CA LEU A 75 -5.02 13.58 0.15
C LEU A 75 -3.63 13.90 0.69
N GLN A 76 -2.66 14.27 -0.15
CA GLN A 76 -1.38 14.79 0.34
C GLN A 76 -1.54 16.08 1.17
N TRP A 77 -2.59 16.86 0.88
CA TRP A 77 -2.88 18.15 1.52
C TRP A 77 -3.96 18.07 2.58
N ILE A 78 -5.00 17.29 2.31
CA ILE A 78 -6.23 17.23 3.10
C ILE A 78 -6.46 15.80 3.57
N GLU A 79 -6.45 15.56 4.88
CA GLU A 79 -6.69 14.23 5.46
C GLU A 79 -8.07 13.66 5.05
N PRO A 80 -8.23 12.32 4.91
CA PRO A 80 -9.49 11.71 4.45
C PRO A 80 -10.74 12.14 5.21
N ARG A 81 -10.63 12.34 6.52
CA ARG A 81 -11.78 12.76 7.38
C ARG A 81 -12.30 14.16 7.07
N PHE A 82 -11.53 14.98 6.35
CA PHE A 82 -11.88 16.32 5.91
C PHE A 82 -12.07 16.39 4.39
N ALA A 83 -11.90 15.29 3.67
CA ALA A 83 -12.07 15.27 2.22
C ALA A 83 -13.55 15.14 1.86
N SER A 84 -14.14 16.20 1.33
CA SER A 84 -15.50 16.19 0.81
C SER A 84 -15.46 16.05 -0.71
N GLU A 85 -16.34 15.20 -1.26
CA GLU A 85 -16.50 15.09 -2.72
C GLU A 85 -16.79 16.46 -3.35
N ASN A 86 -16.46 16.60 -4.62
CA ASN A 86 -16.57 17.85 -5.39
C ASN A 86 -15.73 19.03 -4.87
N SER A 87 -14.98 18.88 -3.75
CA SER A 87 -14.06 19.92 -3.30
C SER A 87 -12.88 20.07 -4.26
N LEU A 88 -12.38 21.29 -4.43
CA LEU A 88 -11.28 21.62 -5.32
C LEU A 88 -10.15 22.29 -4.54
N LEU A 89 -8.93 21.81 -4.71
CA LEU A 89 -7.72 22.44 -4.19
C LEU A 89 -7.00 23.12 -5.34
N LEU A 90 -6.81 24.44 -5.25
CA LEU A 90 -6.12 25.26 -6.24
C LEU A 90 -4.69 25.50 -5.78
N LEU A 91 -3.73 25.09 -6.61
CA LEU A 91 -2.29 25.21 -6.37
C LEU A 91 -1.67 26.08 -7.45
N SER A 92 -0.92 27.12 -7.09
CA SER A 92 -0.26 28.04 -8.00
C SER A 92 1.21 28.24 -7.64
N GLN A 93 2.00 28.82 -8.54
CA GLN A 93 3.44 29.00 -8.34
C GLN A 93 3.79 29.94 -7.17
N GLU A 94 2.96 30.94 -6.88
CA GLU A 94 3.34 32.05 -5.97
C GLU A 94 2.29 32.34 -4.88
N LYS A 95 1.21 31.55 -4.83
CA LYS A 95 0.09 31.83 -3.91
C LYS A 95 -0.07 30.71 -2.90
N GLN A 96 -0.52 31.11 -1.70
CA GLN A 96 -1.01 30.16 -0.71
C GLN A 96 -2.05 29.24 -1.35
N PRO A 97 -2.00 27.90 -1.10
CA PRO A 97 -3.00 26.97 -1.57
C PRO A 97 -4.40 27.40 -1.16
N LYS A 98 -5.37 27.23 -2.06
CA LYS A 98 -6.76 27.59 -1.78
C LYS A 98 -7.66 26.36 -1.92
N LEU A 99 -8.42 26.07 -0.87
CA LEU A 99 -9.40 24.99 -0.83
C LEU A 99 -10.81 25.57 -1.04
N LEU A 100 -11.44 25.24 -2.15
CA LEU A 100 -12.88 25.43 -2.36
C LEU A 100 -13.58 24.19 -1.78
N PHE A 101 -14.06 24.33 -0.55
CA PHE A 101 -14.59 23.22 0.22
C PHE A 101 -16.09 23.07 0.02
N TYR A 102 -16.50 21.95 -0.57
CA TYR A 102 -17.92 21.65 -0.77
C TYR A 102 -18.52 21.05 0.50
N GLN A 103 -19.49 21.75 1.10
CA GLN A 103 -20.19 21.33 2.32
C GLN A 103 -21.69 21.57 2.15
N PRO A 104 -22.40 20.70 1.41
CA PRO A 104 -23.83 20.83 1.21
C PRO A 104 -24.59 20.65 2.54
N GLU A 105 -25.82 21.17 2.59
CA GLU A 105 -26.77 20.79 3.62
C GLU A 105 -27.43 19.47 3.18
N ASP A 106 -27.01 18.37 3.80
CA ASP A 106 -27.50 17.03 3.50
C ASP A 106 -28.05 16.38 4.77
N TYR A 107 -29.24 15.79 4.66
CA TYR A 107 -29.86 15.05 5.75
C TYR A 107 -29.72 13.53 5.56
N TRP A 108 -29.21 13.07 4.43
CA TRP A 108 -28.95 11.67 4.14
C TRP A 108 -27.55 11.25 4.56
N HIS A 109 -26.55 12.12 4.37
CA HIS A 109 -25.16 11.80 4.58
C HIS A 109 -24.50 12.82 5.51
N ALA A 110 -23.59 12.34 6.35
CA ALA A 110 -22.76 13.20 7.17
C ALA A 110 -21.73 13.90 6.29
N THR A 111 -21.81 15.22 6.17
CA THR A 111 -20.81 16.01 5.46
C THR A 111 -19.56 16.18 6.32
N PRO A 112 -18.33 16.03 5.75
CA PRO A 112 -17.09 16.27 6.48
C PRO A 112 -17.04 17.70 7.06
N PRO A 113 -16.41 17.91 8.23
CA PRO A 113 -16.11 19.26 8.71
C PRO A 113 -14.99 19.88 7.87
N PRO A 114 -14.94 21.22 7.74
CA PRO A 114 -13.80 21.87 7.09
C PRO A 114 -12.50 21.62 7.89
N PRO A 115 -11.33 21.63 7.21
CA PRO A 115 -10.04 21.42 7.87
C PRO A 115 -9.52 22.69 8.54
N ASP A 116 -10.23 23.24 9.53
CA ASP A 116 -9.93 24.52 10.19
C ASP A 116 -8.50 24.57 10.77
N HIS A 117 -7.92 23.43 11.10
CA HIS A 117 -6.54 23.33 11.58
C HIS A 117 -5.48 23.67 10.52
N LEU A 118 -5.86 23.80 9.26
CA LEU A 118 -5.00 24.20 8.14
C LEU A 118 -5.18 25.67 7.74
N ALA A 119 -6.00 26.46 8.46
CA ALA A 119 -6.37 27.81 8.05
C ALA A 119 -5.17 28.80 7.95
N ASP A 120 -4.07 28.52 8.63
CA ASP A 120 -2.84 29.32 8.54
C ASP A 120 -2.03 29.02 7.25
N GLU A 121 -2.13 27.80 6.71
CA GLU A 121 -1.37 27.31 5.55
C GLU A 121 -2.20 27.24 4.27
N VAL A 122 -3.52 27.03 4.38
CA VAL A 122 -4.46 26.88 3.26
C VAL A 122 -5.61 27.86 3.41
N ASP A 123 -5.87 28.67 2.39
CA ASP A 123 -7.04 29.57 2.36
C ASP A 123 -8.31 28.75 2.04
N ILE A 124 -9.28 28.70 2.97
CA ILE A 124 -10.46 27.85 2.89
C ILE A 124 -11.70 28.67 2.63
N GLU A 125 -12.37 28.41 1.50
CA GLU A 125 -13.69 28.98 1.17
C GLU A 125 -14.74 27.86 1.14
N ILE A 126 -15.85 28.02 1.89
CA ILE A 126 -16.90 26.99 2.04
C ILE A 126 -18.09 27.28 1.12
N PHE A 127 -18.53 26.26 0.37
CA PHE A 127 -19.64 26.32 -0.58
C PHE A 127 -20.73 25.31 -0.26
N LYS A 128 -21.99 25.73 -0.40
CA LYS A 128 -23.17 24.88 -0.16
C LYS A 128 -23.74 24.26 -1.44
N THR A 129 -23.38 24.84 -2.60
CA THR A 129 -23.76 24.34 -3.92
C THR A 129 -22.55 24.18 -4.81
N THR A 130 -22.60 23.25 -5.77
CA THR A 130 -21.55 23.07 -6.77
C THR A 130 -21.50 24.24 -7.73
N GLU A 131 -22.65 24.87 -8.04
CA GLU A 131 -22.76 26.02 -8.93
C GLU A 131 -21.97 27.24 -8.41
N ASP A 132 -22.07 27.54 -7.12
CA ASP A 132 -21.33 28.64 -6.50
C ASP A 132 -19.83 28.34 -6.43
N LEU A 133 -19.48 27.06 -6.15
CA LEU A 133 -18.12 26.59 -6.13
C LEU A 133 -17.48 26.69 -7.52
N ASP A 134 -18.16 26.21 -8.56
CA ASP A 134 -17.71 26.24 -9.94
C ASP A 134 -17.52 27.68 -10.45
N LYS A 135 -18.48 28.56 -10.12
CA LYS A 135 -18.37 29.98 -10.42
C LYS A 135 -17.13 30.60 -9.77
N ARG A 136 -16.86 30.26 -8.51
CA ARG A 136 -15.67 30.75 -7.80
C ARG A 136 -14.38 30.19 -8.40
N CYS A 137 -14.37 28.90 -8.75
CA CYS A 137 -13.27 28.29 -9.47
C CYS A 137 -12.98 29.03 -10.79
N PHE A 138 -14.00 29.26 -11.59
CA PHE A 138 -13.89 30.02 -12.85
C PHE A 138 -13.27 31.42 -12.63
N GLU A 139 -13.72 32.18 -11.63
CA GLU A 139 -13.16 33.53 -11.32
C GLU A 139 -11.65 33.45 -10.99
N LEU A 140 -11.22 32.43 -10.26
CA LEU A 140 -9.84 32.29 -9.81
C LEU A 140 -8.89 31.82 -10.92
N VAL A 141 -9.38 31.03 -11.89
CA VAL A 141 -8.53 30.46 -12.95
C VAL A 141 -8.61 31.19 -14.27
N THR A 142 -9.55 32.15 -14.41
CA THR A 142 -9.69 32.94 -15.63
C THR A 142 -8.40 33.71 -15.95
N GLY A 143 -7.94 33.57 -17.21
CA GLY A 143 -6.71 34.22 -17.71
C GLY A 143 -5.43 33.48 -17.31
N GLN A 144 -5.52 32.31 -16.66
CA GLN A 144 -4.41 31.47 -16.27
C GLN A 144 -4.29 30.25 -17.21
N ARG A 145 -3.08 29.73 -17.39
CA ARG A 145 -2.85 28.45 -18.06
C ARG A 145 -3.14 27.31 -17.05
N ALA A 146 -4.43 27.03 -16.86
CA ALA A 146 -4.90 26.09 -15.87
C ALA A 146 -4.70 24.66 -16.31
N ALA A 147 -4.46 23.75 -15.31
CA ALA A 147 -4.49 22.32 -15.46
C ALA A 147 -5.46 21.71 -14.45
N TYR A 148 -6.25 20.73 -14.85
CA TYR A 148 -7.07 19.91 -13.96
C TYR A 148 -6.36 18.59 -13.66
N ILE A 149 -6.41 18.16 -12.40
CA ILE A 149 -5.84 16.89 -11.93
C ILE A 149 -6.91 16.13 -11.15
N GLY A 150 -7.38 15.04 -11.72
CA GLY A 150 -8.42 14.21 -11.13
C GLY A 150 -9.21 13.39 -12.14
N ASP A 151 -10.28 12.72 -11.66
CA ASP A 151 -11.19 11.97 -12.51
C ASP A 151 -12.00 12.88 -13.41
N GLU A 152 -12.20 12.51 -14.67
CA GLU A 152 -12.95 13.30 -15.64
C GLU A 152 -14.41 13.56 -15.23
N GLU A 153 -15.01 12.64 -14.48
CA GLU A 153 -16.38 12.77 -13.97
C GLU A 153 -16.53 13.83 -12.87
N ALA A 154 -15.42 14.26 -12.30
CA ALA A 154 -15.35 15.30 -11.25
C ALA A 154 -14.79 16.64 -11.76
N ILE A 155 -14.75 16.84 -13.07
CA ILE A 155 -14.37 18.12 -13.69
C ILE A 155 -15.45 19.17 -13.34
N PRO A 156 -15.05 20.35 -12.83
CA PRO A 156 -15.99 21.42 -12.53
C PRO A 156 -16.71 21.92 -13.80
N ASP A 157 -18.00 22.21 -13.69
CA ASP A 157 -18.81 22.73 -14.81
C ASP A 157 -18.52 24.22 -15.03
N ILE A 158 -17.34 24.51 -15.60
CA ILE A 158 -16.90 25.85 -15.91
C ILE A 158 -16.68 26.02 -17.43
N ASN A 159 -17.16 27.12 -17.96
CA ASN A 159 -16.95 27.43 -19.38
C ASN A 159 -15.54 28.05 -19.61
N LEU A 160 -14.50 27.23 -19.39
CA LEU A 160 -13.10 27.61 -19.58
C LEU A 160 -12.33 26.43 -20.18
N GLU A 161 -11.46 26.73 -21.14
CA GLU A 161 -10.54 25.74 -21.68
C GLU A 161 -9.35 25.53 -20.72
N PHE A 162 -9.16 24.31 -20.22
CA PHE A 162 -8.00 23.91 -19.42
C PHE A 162 -7.51 22.52 -19.87
N ALA A 163 -6.26 22.19 -19.55
CA ALA A 163 -5.74 20.86 -19.84
C ALA A 163 -6.15 19.88 -18.73
N SER A 164 -6.87 18.81 -19.08
CA SER A 164 -7.17 17.74 -18.15
C SER A 164 -6.00 16.76 -18.08
N ASN A 165 -5.51 16.52 -16.88
CA ASN A 165 -4.42 15.57 -16.57
C ASN A 165 -3.22 15.68 -17.55
N PRO A 166 -2.67 16.91 -17.78
CA PRO A 166 -1.60 17.06 -18.76
C PRO A 166 -0.39 16.21 -18.35
N THR A 167 0.07 15.38 -19.27
CA THR A 167 1.09 14.35 -19.03
C THR A 167 2.37 14.93 -18.40
N GLU A 168 2.80 16.09 -18.85
CA GLU A 168 4.01 16.76 -18.36
C GLU A 168 3.91 17.12 -16.86
N LEU A 169 2.75 17.61 -16.43
CA LEU A 169 2.50 17.94 -15.02
C LEU A 169 2.30 16.67 -14.18
N VAL A 170 1.49 15.73 -14.67
CA VAL A 170 1.24 14.45 -13.98
C VAL A 170 2.54 13.71 -13.72
N ASN A 171 3.43 13.61 -14.73
CA ASN A 171 4.72 12.94 -14.57
C ASN A 171 5.57 13.56 -13.47
N GLN A 172 5.64 14.88 -13.38
CA GLN A 172 6.38 15.60 -12.33
C GLN A 172 5.83 15.25 -10.93
N ILE A 173 4.51 15.28 -10.80
CA ILE A 173 3.82 15.00 -9.53
C ILE A 173 4.08 13.56 -9.09
N LEU A 174 3.87 12.58 -9.98
CA LEU A 174 4.03 11.16 -9.67
C LEU A 174 5.49 10.83 -9.31
N TYR A 175 6.46 11.43 -10.02
CA TYR A 175 7.88 11.23 -9.74
C TYR A 175 8.29 11.73 -8.35
N THR A 176 7.81 12.90 -7.95
CA THR A 176 8.14 13.51 -6.65
C THR A 176 7.43 12.83 -5.48
N ARG A 177 6.19 12.32 -5.71
CA ARG A 177 5.39 11.62 -4.69
C ARG A 177 6.00 10.29 -4.25
N ALA A 178 6.83 9.67 -5.07
CA ALA A 178 7.56 8.46 -4.72
C ALA A 178 8.49 8.67 -3.50
N VAL A 179 9.00 9.89 -3.28
CA VAL A 179 9.87 10.26 -2.16
C VAL A 179 9.05 10.91 -1.05
N LYS A 180 9.03 10.30 0.13
CA LYS A 180 8.19 10.70 1.26
C LYS A 180 8.82 11.84 2.06
N THR A 181 7.98 12.76 2.54
CA THR A 181 8.39 13.76 3.53
C THR A 181 8.49 13.12 4.93
N THR A 182 9.13 13.81 5.87
CA THR A 182 9.21 13.34 7.26
C THR A 182 7.83 13.13 7.90
N TYR A 183 6.87 14.00 7.57
CA TYR A 183 5.49 13.86 8.01
C TYR A 183 4.83 12.59 7.44
N GLU A 184 4.90 12.36 6.12
CA GLU A 184 4.38 11.15 5.49
C GLU A 184 4.98 9.88 6.08
N LEU A 185 6.30 9.88 6.35
CA LEU A 185 6.99 8.78 7.02
C LEU A 185 6.43 8.51 8.43
N SER A 186 6.08 9.56 9.18
CA SER A 186 5.47 9.42 10.50
C SER A 186 4.11 8.73 10.43
N LEU A 187 3.31 9.03 9.39
CA LEU A 187 1.99 8.44 9.17
C LEU A 187 2.09 6.96 8.76
N ILE A 188 3.04 6.63 7.88
CA ILE A 188 3.28 5.24 7.45
C ILE A 188 3.78 4.38 8.63
N ARG A 189 4.62 4.92 9.53
CA ARG A 189 5.01 4.22 10.78
C ARG A 189 3.79 3.90 11.64
N LYS A 190 2.86 4.85 11.80
CA LYS A 190 1.62 4.64 12.53
C LYS A 190 0.72 3.60 11.85
N ALA A 191 0.57 3.66 10.53
CA ALA A 191 -0.14 2.65 9.76
C ALA A 191 0.48 1.24 9.96
N SER A 192 1.83 1.14 9.97
CA SER A 192 2.53 -0.12 10.22
C SER A 192 2.26 -0.70 11.61
N VAL A 193 2.17 0.14 12.66
CA VAL A 193 1.80 -0.33 14.00
C VAL A 193 0.35 -0.80 14.07
N ILE A 194 -0.57 -0.12 13.38
CA ILE A 194 -1.97 -0.56 13.26
C ILE A 194 -2.03 -1.94 12.58
N GLY A 195 -1.37 -2.10 11.43
CA GLY A 195 -1.31 -3.38 10.72
C GLY A 195 -0.68 -4.50 11.57
N ALA A 196 0.47 -4.23 12.21
CA ALA A 196 1.14 -5.20 13.08
C ALA A 196 0.25 -5.69 14.25
N ARG A 197 -0.58 -4.79 14.82
CA ARG A 197 -1.56 -5.17 15.86
C ARG A 197 -2.61 -6.15 15.31
N GLY A 198 -3.13 -5.89 14.12
CA GLY A 198 -4.05 -6.79 13.44
C GLY A 198 -3.43 -8.17 13.18
N HIS A 199 -2.16 -8.20 12.75
CA HIS A 199 -1.41 -9.45 12.54
C HIS A 199 -1.21 -10.27 13.82
N LEU A 200 -0.96 -9.63 14.96
CA LEU A 200 -0.87 -10.34 16.24
C LEU A 200 -2.21 -10.99 16.62
N ALA A 201 -3.33 -10.27 16.44
CA ALA A 201 -4.65 -10.81 16.69
C ALA A 201 -5.03 -11.95 15.71
N ALA A 202 -4.67 -11.81 14.44
CA ALA A 202 -4.88 -12.84 13.42
C ALA A 202 -4.08 -14.12 13.73
N LYS A 203 -2.81 -13.98 14.14
CA LYS A 203 -1.99 -15.09 14.60
C LYS A 203 -2.64 -15.82 15.78
N GLU A 204 -3.12 -15.08 16.78
CA GLU A 204 -3.84 -15.66 17.91
C GLU A 204 -5.10 -16.39 17.45
N GLY A 205 -5.87 -15.84 16.51
CA GLY A 205 -7.04 -16.48 15.92
C GLY A 205 -6.69 -17.82 15.24
N PHE A 206 -5.59 -17.86 14.49
CA PHE A 206 -5.09 -19.08 13.89
C PHE A 206 -4.70 -20.13 14.94
N GLU A 207 -4.02 -19.72 16.01
CA GLU A 207 -3.66 -20.58 17.13
C GLU A 207 -4.86 -21.10 17.93
N GLN A 208 -6.02 -20.42 17.83
CA GLN A 208 -7.31 -20.84 18.37
C GLN A 208 -8.13 -21.70 17.40
N ASN A 209 -7.59 -22.05 16.24
CA ASN A 209 -8.25 -22.81 15.18
C ASN A 209 -9.53 -22.14 14.65
N LEU A 210 -9.49 -20.82 14.48
CA LEU A 210 -10.60 -20.06 13.89
C LEU A 210 -10.58 -20.17 12.35
N SER A 211 -11.74 -19.95 11.72
CA SER A 211 -11.89 -19.84 10.27
C SER A 211 -11.25 -18.57 9.73
N GLU A 212 -11.01 -18.51 8.42
CA GLU A 212 -10.47 -17.31 7.73
C GLU A 212 -11.31 -16.07 8.02
N PHE A 213 -12.63 -16.20 7.98
CA PHE A 213 -13.55 -15.10 8.29
C PHE A 213 -13.42 -14.62 9.74
N GLU A 214 -13.38 -15.53 10.71
CA GLU A 214 -13.22 -15.16 12.11
C GLU A 214 -11.86 -14.53 12.40
N ILE A 215 -10.79 -14.99 11.74
CA ILE A 215 -9.45 -14.39 11.80
C ILE A 215 -9.49 -12.97 11.21
N HIS A 216 -10.19 -12.76 10.09
CA HIS A 216 -10.40 -11.43 9.51
C HIS A 216 -11.12 -10.47 10.48
N ILE A 217 -12.19 -10.94 11.13
CA ILE A 217 -12.90 -10.13 12.14
C ILE A 217 -11.99 -9.76 13.31
N LYS A 218 -11.14 -10.68 13.80
CA LYS A 218 -10.14 -10.38 14.84
C LYS A 218 -9.14 -9.30 14.38
N PHE A 219 -8.73 -9.32 13.11
CA PHE A 219 -7.88 -8.29 12.54
C PHE A 219 -8.57 -6.93 12.57
N LEU A 220 -9.82 -6.82 12.10
CA LEU A 220 -10.60 -5.57 12.12
C LEU A 220 -10.79 -5.04 13.55
N GLU A 221 -11.17 -5.90 14.48
CA GLU A 221 -11.34 -5.54 15.89
C GLU A 221 -10.05 -4.96 16.49
N ALA A 222 -8.92 -5.64 16.26
CA ALA A 222 -7.62 -5.23 16.80
C ALA A 222 -7.10 -3.92 16.19
N THR A 223 -7.35 -3.68 14.91
CA THR A 223 -6.93 -2.45 14.22
C THR A 223 -7.87 -1.28 14.48
N GLY A 224 -9.13 -1.54 14.81
CA GLY A 224 -10.18 -0.52 14.90
C GLY A 224 -10.60 0.05 13.54
N LEU A 225 -10.22 -0.59 12.45
CA LEU A 225 -10.60 -0.23 11.08
C LEU A 225 -11.85 -1.00 10.67
N ASN A 226 -12.71 -0.35 9.87
CA ASN A 226 -13.75 -1.05 9.14
C ASN A 226 -13.25 -1.43 7.74
N GLU A 227 -14.01 -2.24 7.01
CA GLU A 227 -13.69 -2.69 5.65
C GLU A 227 -13.31 -1.56 4.68
N HIS A 228 -13.97 -0.40 4.80
CA HIS A 228 -13.76 0.75 3.91
C HIS A 228 -12.53 1.58 4.26
N ALA A 229 -12.00 1.41 5.49
CA ALA A 229 -10.81 2.11 5.96
C ALA A 229 -9.54 1.28 5.77
N LEU A 230 -9.67 0.02 5.35
CA LEU A 230 -8.52 -0.80 4.98
C LEU A 230 -7.82 -0.24 3.75
N PRO A 231 -6.48 -0.30 3.67
CA PRO A 231 -5.75 0.12 2.48
C PRO A 231 -6.02 -0.77 1.26
N TYR A 232 -6.37 -2.03 1.51
CA TYR A 232 -6.79 -3.04 0.52
C TYR A 232 -7.57 -4.16 1.21
N GLY A 233 -8.29 -4.96 0.42
CA GLY A 233 -9.03 -6.11 0.97
C GLY A 233 -8.07 -7.17 1.52
N ASN A 234 -8.23 -7.51 2.79
CA ASN A 234 -7.37 -8.47 3.47
C ASN A 234 -7.41 -9.84 2.80
N ILE A 235 -6.25 -10.45 2.62
CA ILE A 235 -6.07 -11.84 2.23
C ILE A 235 -5.83 -12.63 3.52
N VAL A 236 -6.77 -13.52 3.85
CA VAL A 236 -6.66 -14.46 4.96
C VAL A 236 -6.89 -15.84 4.39
N ALA A 237 -5.82 -16.60 4.19
CA ALA A 237 -5.84 -17.83 3.42
C ALA A 237 -5.26 -18.99 4.22
N GLN A 238 -6.09 -19.97 4.55
CA GLN A 238 -5.67 -21.19 5.19
C GLN A 238 -5.35 -22.28 4.15
N ASN A 239 -4.34 -23.08 4.41
CA ASN A 239 -3.97 -24.24 3.61
C ASN A 239 -3.72 -23.88 2.12
N ASP A 240 -4.29 -24.64 1.19
CA ASP A 240 -4.13 -24.49 -0.25
C ASP A 240 -4.73 -23.17 -0.81
N HIS A 241 -5.62 -22.50 -0.07
CA HIS A 241 -6.08 -21.16 -0.43
C HIS A 241 -4.92 -20.16 -0.53
N ALA A 242 -3.84 -20.36 0.24
CA ALA A 242 -2.63 -19.55 0.19
C ALA A 242 -1.84 -19.67 -1.14
N SER A 243 -2.23 -20.59 -2.03
CA SER A 243 -1.71 -20.66 -3.40
C SER A 243 -2.38 -19.68 -4.37
N LEU A 244 -3.49 -19.04 -3.97
CA LEU A 244 -4.19 -18.00 -4.72
C LEU A 244 -3.72 -16.64 -4.25
N LEU A 245 -2.91 -15.94 -5.05
CA LEU A 245 -2.20 -14.74 -4.64
C LEU A 245 -3.11 -13.60 -4.14
N HIS A 246 -4.32 -13.47 -4.68
CA HIS A 246 -5.32 -12.47 -4.28
C HIS A 246 -6.61 -13.15 -3.78
N TYR A 247 -6.46 -14.07 -2.82
CA TYR A 247 -7.59 -14.77 -2.20
C TYR A 247 -8.32 -13.87 -1.20
N GLN A 248 -9.60 -13.56 -1.47
CA GLN A 248 -10.41 -12.65 -0.65
C GLN A 248 -11.78 -13.25 -0.26
N HIS A 249 -11.96 -14.58 -0.36
CA HIS A 249 -13.24 -15.23 -0.02
C HIS A 249 -13.51 -15.31 1.46
N GLN A 250 -12.44 -15.48 2.27
CA GLN A 250 -12.54 -15.63 3.71
C GLN A 250 -13.57 -16.70 4.12
N GLU A 251 -13.18 -17.98 3.92
CA GLU A 251 -14.03 -19.15 4.20
C GLU A 251 -14.49 -19.16 5.66
N ARG A 252 -15.76 -19.57 5.88
CA ARG A 252 -16.38 -19.61 7.22
C ARG A 252 -16.22 -20.95 7.90
N HIS A 253 -15.81 -21.98 7.16
CA HIS A 253 -15.55 -23.31 7.70
C HIS A 253 -14.06 -23.48 7.98
N VAL A 254 -13.77 -24.01 9.16
CA VAL A 254 -12.40 -24.34 9.54
C VAL A 254 -11.96 -25.58 8.76
N PRO A 255 -10.81 -25.56 8.07
CA PRO A 255 -10.33 -26.74 7.38
C PRO A 255 -9.87 -27.84 8.38
N ASP A 256 -10.00 -29.11 7.97
CA ASP A 256 -9.51 -30.25 8.74
C ASP A 256 -8.67 -31.18 7.83
N PRO A 257 -7.34 -31.26 8.04
CA PRO A 257 -6.56 -30.58 9.08
C PRO A 257 -6.26 -29.08 8.74
N ILE A 258 -5.99 -28.29 9.79
CA ILE A 258 -5.39 -26.95 9.64
C ILE A 258 -3.87 -27.15 9.49
N LEU A 259 -3.30 -26.67 8.37
CA LEU A 259 -1.87 -26.84 8.06
C LEU A 259 -1.09 -25.53 8.14
N SER A 260 -1.63 -24.46 7.55
CA SER A 260 -0.98 -23.17 7.39
C SER A 260 -1.99 -22.02 7.40
N LEU A 261 -1.49 -20.82 7.65
CA LEU A 261 -2.17 -19.54 7.42
C LEU A 261 -1.21 -18.59 6.71
N LEU A 262 -1.62 -18.03 5.61
CA LEU A 262 -1.04 -16.82 5.02
C LEU A 262 -2.02 -15.69 5.27
N ILE A 263 -1.56 -14.62 5.91
CA ILE A 263 -2.31 -13.37 6.05
C ILE A 263 -1.51 -12.24 5.43
N ASP A 264 -2.16 -11.52 4.52
CA ASP A 264 -1.67 -10.30 3.87
C ASP A 264 -2.71 -9.22 4.10
N ALA A 265 -2.36 -8.28 4.99
CA ALA A 265 -3.30 -7.30 5.52
C ALA A 265 -2.55 -6.06 6.03
N GLY A 266 -3.08 -4.90 5.69
CA GLY A 266 -2.49 -3.61 6.03
C GLY A 266 -3.28 -2.80 7.05
N GLY A 267 -2.60 -1.85 7.70
CA GLY A 267 -3.22 -0.78 8.45
C GLY A 267 -3.28 0.52 7.65
N SER A 268 -4.18 1.40 8.03
CA SER A 268 -4.29 2.75 7.46
C SER A 268 -4.27 3.80 8.56
N TYR A 269 -3.56 4.91 8.34
CA TYR A 269 -3.58 6.06 9.23
C TYR A 269 -3.52 7.36 8.42
N LYS A 270 -4.57 8.20 8.54
CA LYS A 270 -4.72 9.46 7.80
C LYS A 270 -4.53 9.29 6.27
N GLY A 271 -4.98 8.16 5.72
CA GLY A 271 -4.90 7.82 4.29
C GLY A 271 -3.61 7.12 3.87
N TYR A 272 -2.57 7.07 4.72
CA TYR A 272 -1.33 6.35 4.42
C TYR A 272 -1.46 4.88 4.82
N ALA A 273 -0.94 4.01 3.96
CA ALA A 273 -1.03 2.57 4.07
C ALA A 273 0.20 1.94 4.75
N SER A 274 0.00 0.77 5.34
CA SER A 274 1.02 -0.26 5.48
C SER A 274 0.60 -1.49 4.71
N ASP A 275 1.57 -2.33 4.35
CA ASP A 275 1.38 -3.59 3.63
C ASP A 275 2.23 -4.67 4.31
N ILE A 276 1.60 -5.69 4.85
CA ILE A 276 2.29 -6.68 5.69
C ILE A 276 1.77 -8.07 5.36
N THR A 277 2.68 -8.99 5.02
CA THR A 277 2.33 -10.41 4.91
C THR A 277 3.10 -11.25 5.91
N ARG A 278 2.41 -12.21 6.51
CA ARG A 278 2.97 -13.26 7.38
C ARG A 278 2.40 -14.62 7.04
N THR A 279 3.25 -15.63 7.06
CA THR A 279 2.84 -17.02 6.93
C THR A 279 3.15 -17.78 8.23
N TYR A 280 2.17 -18.52 8.70
CA TYR A 280 2.26 -19.36 9.89
C TYR A 280 2.01 -20.82 9.52
N CYS A 281 2.53 -21.72 10.34
CA CYS A 281 2.31 -23.16 10.21
C CYS A 281 1.73 -23.70 11.51
N THR A 282 0.90 -24.74 11.41
CA THR A 282 0.20 -25.36 12.53
C THR A 282 1.15 -25.77 13.67
N ARG A 283 0.60 -25.89 14.86
CA ARG A 283 1.29 -26.41 16.06
C ARG A 283 1.29 -27.94 16.09
N THR A 284 2.05 -28.50 17.03
CA THR A 284 2.42 -29.92 17.12
C THR A 284 1.27 -30.94 17.13
N GLU A 285 0.09 -30.58 17.60
CA GLU A 285 -1.08 -31.47 17.68
C GLU A 285 -1.75 -31.80 16.34
N HIS A 286 -1.46 -31.01 15.29
CA HIS A 286 -1.97 -31.21 13.93
C HIS A 286 -0.84 -31.45 12.92
N GLU A 287 0.37 -31.81 13.39
CA GLU A 287 1.53 -31.99 12.50
C GLU A 287 1.36 -33.23 11.60
N VAL A 288 1.54 -33.01 10.31
CA VAL A 288 1.78 -34.03 9.30
C VAL A 288 3.29 -34.11 9.00
N PRO A 289 3.79 -35.17 8.34
CA PRO A 289 5.23 -35.31 8.07
C PRO A 289 5.89 -34.14 7.37
N GLU A 290 5.13 -33.39 6.56
CA GLU A 290 5.59 -32.26 5.76
C GLU A 290 5.64 -30.94 6.54
N THR A 291 4.99 -30.85 7.70
CA THR A 291 4.96 -29.64 8.54
C THR A 291 6.36 -29.13 8.87
N GLY A 292 7.30 -30.03 9.16
CA GLY A 292 8.70 -29.66 9.42
C GLY A 292 9.39 -29.02 8.19
N VAL A 293 9.15 -29.56 7.01
CA VAL A 293 9.67 -28.99 5.75
C VAL A 293 9.08 -27.62 5.50
N PHE A 294 7.75 -27.46 5.64
CA PHE A 294 7.08 -26.18 5.41
C PHE A 294 7.52 -25.11 6.41
N LYS A 295 7.68 -25.43 7.69
CA LYS A 295 8.27 -24.53 8.71
C LYS A 295 9.69 -24.08 8.33
N SER A 296 10.52 -25.01 7.81
CA SER A 296 11.87 -24.69 7.35
C SER A 296 11.85 -23.77 6.13
N LEU A 297 10.91 -23.95 5.20
CA LEU A 297 10.73 -23.06 4.05
C LEU A 297 10.29 -21.66 4.49
N ILE A 298 9.34 -21.52 5.43
CA ILE A 298 8.97 -20.21 5.99
C ILE A 298 10.21 -19.48 6.55
N LEU A 299 11.05 -20.19 7.31
CA LEU A 299 12.28 -19.61 7.86
C LEU A 299 13.26 -19.21 6.76
N ALA A 300 13.39 -20.01 5.70
CA ALA A 300 14.28 -19.71 4.57
C ALA A 300 13.81 -18.47 3.79
N ILE A 301 12.50 -18.34 3.53
CA ILE A 301 11.93 -17.15 2.87
C ILE A 301 12.04 -15.92 3.78
N THR A 302 11.87 -16.05 5.10
CA THR A 302 12.09 -14.94 6.04
C THR A 302 13.54 -14.43 5.98
N LYS A 303 14.52 -15.35 5.97
CA LYS A 303 15.94 -14.98 5.83
C LYS A 303 16.25 -14.35 4.47
N LEU A 304 15.62 -14.84 3.40
CA LEU A 304 15.72 -14.24 2.07
C LEU A 304 15.21 -12.79 2.10
N LYS A 305 14.05 -12.54 2.69
CA LYS A 305 13.50 -11.19 2.87
C LYS A 305 14.50 -10.28 3.62
N ASP A 306 15.04 -10.74 4.74
CA ASP A 306 15.99 -9.96 5.54
C ASP A 306 17.29 -9.64 4.75
N ALA A 307 17.78 -10.60 3.97
CA ALA A 307 18.94 -10.38 3.10
C ALA A 307 18.65 -9.37 1.99
N LEU A 308 17.47 -9.44 1.35
CA LEU A 308 17.06 -8.48 0.33
C LEU A 308 16.89 -7.07 0.87
N ILE A 309 16.35 -6.93 2.08
CA ILE A 309 16.26 -5.64 2.79
C ILE A 309 17.66 -5.06 3.03
N ALA A 310 18.63 -5.87 3.41
CA ALA A 310 20.00 -5.41 3.65
C ALA A 310 20.69 -4.91 2.36
N GLU A 311 20.36 -5.48 1.20
CA GLU A 311 20.89 -5.08 -0.11
C GLU A 311 20.16 -3.89 -0.75
N ALA A 312 18.95 -3.53 -0.26
CA ALA A 312 18.13 -2.46 -0.79
C ALA A 312 18.63 -1.09 -0.30
N CYS A 313 19.66 -0.53 -0.93
CA CYS A 313 20.27 0.76 -0.57
C CYS A 313 19.95 1.86 -1.60
N ASP A 314 20.29 3.11 -1.26
CA ASP A 314 20.23 4.22 -2.21
C ASP A 314 21.05 3.91 -3.46
N GLY A 315 20.49 4.14 -4.65
CA GLY A 315 21.06 3.81 -5.96
C GLY A 315 20.91 2.35 -6.39
N THR A 316 20.44 1.44 -5.53
CA THR A 316 20.25 0.03 -5.90
C THR A 316 19.18 -0.13 -6.97
N SER A 317 19.45 -0.96 -7.98
CA SER A 317 18.47 -1.38 -8.98
C SER A 317 17.48 -2.39 -8.36
N PHE A 318 16.19 -2.06 -8.35
CA PHE A 318 15.19 -3.00 -7.86
C PHE A 318 15.02 -4.24 -8.75
N VAL A 319 15.34 -4.11 -10.04
CA VAL A 319 15.43 -5.25 -10.99
C VAL A 319 16.51 -6.23 -10.56
N ASP A 320 17.67 -5.73 -10.06
CA ASP A 320 18.73 -6.60 -9.57
C ASP A 320 18.35 -7.29 -8.26
N LEU A 321 17.59 -6.65 -7.39
CA LEU A 321 17.00 -7.29 -6.20
C LEU A 321 16.00 -8.39 -6.57
N GLN A 322 15.13 -8.16 -7.55
CA GLN A 322 14.24 -9.18 -8.10
C GLN A 322 15.04 -10.40 -8.60
N ARG A 323 16.11 -10.15 -9.34
CA ARG A 323 16.99 -11.22 -9.84
C ARG A 323 17.67 -11.98 -8.70
N LEU A 324 18.21 -11.27 -7.70
CA LEU A 324 18.80 -11.85 -6.50
C LEU A 324 17.82 -12.72 -5.73
N MET A 325 16.55 -12.27 -5.62
CA MET A 325 15.48 -13.07 -5.02
C MET A 325 15.34 -14.41 -5.73
N HIS A 326 15.21 -14.46 -7.05
CA HIS A 326 15.07 -15.71 -7.81
C HIS A 326 16.33 -16.59 -7.74
N GLN A 327 17.53 -16.01 -7.79
CA GLN A 327 18.78 -16.77 -7.61
C GLN A 327 18.86 -17.43 -6.23
N THR A 328 18.41 -16.73 -5.19
CA THR A 328 18.40 -17.27 -3.83
C THR A 328 17.26 -18.26 -3.64
N LEU A 329 16.09 -18.01 -4.24
CA LEU A 329 14.99 -18.98 -4.25
C LEU A 329 15.39 -20.31 -4.89
N ALA A 330 16.17 -20.30 -5.99
CA ALA A 330 16.70 -21.52 -6.61
C ALA A 330 17.56 -22.33 -5.62
N LYS A 331 18.40 -21.67 -4.82
CA LYS A 331 19.20 -22.34 -3.76
C LYS A 331 18.28 -22.91 -2.68
N ILE A 332 17.27 -22.18 -2.23
CA ILE A 332 16.29 -22.65 -1.24
C ILE A 332 15.56 -23.91 -1.76
N LEU A 333 15.10 -23.89 -3.02
CA LEU A 333 14.44 -25.05 -3.62
C LEU A 333 15.37 -26.29 -3.65
N SER A 334 16.65 -26.12 -3.96
CA SER A 334 17.64 -27.18 -3.99
C SER A 334 17.97 -27.71 -2.58
N GLU A 335 18.21 -26.83 -1.60
CA GLU A 335 18.52 -27.18 -0.22
C GLU A 335 17.39 -27.99 0.44
N HIS A 336 16.14 -27.65 0.08
CA HIS A 336 14.95 -28.37 0.57
C HIS A 336 14.53 -29.54 -0.33
N ARG A 337 15.35 -29.89 -1.34
CA ARG A 337 15.13 -31.02 -2.26
C ARG A 337 13.81 -30.95 -3.03
N LEU A 338 13.35 -29.75 -3.36
CA LEU A 338 12.18 -29.53 -4.20
C LEU A 338 12.51 -29.68 -5.68
N ILE A 339 13.81 -29.52 -6.03
CA ILE A 339 14.33 -29.63 -7.39
C ILE A 339 15.45 -30.66 -7.47
N ASN A 340 15.58 -31.29 -8.64
CA ASN A 340 16.60 -32.32 -8.97
C ASN A 340 17.70 -31.79 -9.91
N ILE A 341 17.68 -30.49 -10.21
CA ILE A 341 18.66 -29.78 -11.04
C ILE A 341 19.47 -28.81 -10.18
N SER A 342 20.55 -28.26 -10.72
CA SER A 342 21.34 -27.26 -10.00
C SER A 342 20.56 -25.95 -9.78
N PRO A 343 20.90 -25.17 -8.76
CA PRO A 343 20.30 -23.84 -8.57
C PRO A 343 20.47 -22.91 -9.78
N ASP A 344 21.63 -22.94 -10.41
CA ASP A 344 21.91 -22.10 -11.59
C ASP A 344 21.02 -22.50 -12.77
N GLU A 345 20.89 -23.82 -13.04
CA GLU A 345 19.97 -24.33 -14.07
C GLU A 345 18.50 -23.99 -13.76
N ALA A 346 18.09 -24.07 -12.51
CA ALA A 346 16.72 -23.70 -12.08
C ALA A 346 16.45 -22.21 -12.29
N PHE A 347 17.42 -21.35 -12.03
CA PHE A 347 17.32 -19.91 -12.26
C PHE A 347 17.31 -19.60 -13.77
N GLU A 348 18.28 -20.13 -14.54
CA GLU A 348 18.42 -19.86 -15.98
C GLU A 348 17.23 -20.36 -16.81
N SER A 349 16.62 -21.47 -16.41
CA SER A 349 15.41 -22.00 -17.05
C SER A 349 14.10 -21.29 -16.70
N GLY A 350 14.11 -20.31 -15.77
CA GLY A 350 12.91 -19.65 -15.29
C GLY A 350 12.03 -20.52 -14.36
N LEU A 351 12.56 -21.65 -13.86
CA LEU A 351 11.83 -22.54 -12.97
C LEU A 351 11.34 -21.83 -11.69
N THR A 352 12.14 -20.91 -11.16
CA THR A 352 11.82 -20.16 -9.96
C THR A 352 10.62 -19.23 -10.13
N GLU A 353 10.32 -18.78 -11.35
CA GLU A 353 9.15 -17.93 -11.66
C GLU A 353 7.83 -18.69 -11.49
N LEU A 354 7.85 -20.03 -11.58
CA LEU A 354 6.68 -20.86 -11.32
C LEU A 354 6.38 -21.00 -9.83
N PHE A 355 7.40 -20.81 -8.98
CA PHE A 355 7.25 -20.82 -7.52
C PHE A 355 7.07 -19.43 -6.92
N CYS A 356 7.47 -18.36 -7.60
CA CYS A 356 7.23 -16.97 -7.22
C CYS A 356 6.92 -16.12 -8.46
N PRO A 357 5.66 -16.07 -8.92
CA PRO A 357 5.28 -15.44 -10.18
C PRO A 357 5.02 -13.92 -10.07
N HIS A 358 5.20 -13.33 -8.91
CA HIS A 358 4.98 -11.90 -8.70
C HIS A 358 6.29 -11.11 -8.53
N GLY A 359 6.19 -9.79 -8.54
CA GLY A 359 7.31 -8.88 -8.29
C GLY A 359 7.73 -8.89 -6.82
N LEU A 360 9.00 -8.53 -6.56
CA LEU A 360 9.55 -8.46 -5.21
C LEU A 360 8.90 -7.39 -4.33
N GLY A 361 8.22 -6.40 -4.92
CA GLY A 361 7.58 -5.33 -4.18
C GLY A 361 7.24 -4.12 -5.03
N HIS A 362 6.77 -3.09 -4.35
CA HIS A 362 6.29 -1.84 -4.94
C HIS A 362 6.49 -0.66 -4.00
N ILE A 363 6.33 0.57 -4.51
CA ILE A 363 6.28 1.77 -3.67
C ILE A 363 4.98 1.77 -2.86
N LEU A 364 5.07 2.24 -1.62
CA LEU A 364 3.97 2.34 -0.66
C LEU A 364 3.78 3.80 -0.21
N GLY A 365 2.54 4.22 0.00
CA GLY A 365 2.22 5.56 0.49
C GLY A 365 0.73 5.79 0.72
N LEU A 366 0.16 6.82 0.09
CA LEU A 366 -1.29 7.07 0.06
C LEU A 366 -2.06 5.97 -0.71
N GLN A 367 -1.40 5.30 -1.62
CA GLN A 367 -1.89 4.09 -2.28
C GLN A 367 -1.02 2.93 -1.82
N VAL A 368 -1.61 1.75 -1.65
CA VAL A 368 -0.84 0.54 -1.35
C VAL A 368 0.16 0.26 -2.48
N HIS A 369 -0.28 0.24 -3.72
CA HIS A 369 0.57 0.28 -4.89
C HIS A 369 0.76 1.74 -5.33
N ASP A 370 1.69 2.46 -4.69
CA ASP A 370 1.87 3.88 -4.93
C ASP A 370 2.62 4.14 -6.26
N VAL A 371 2.57 5.38 -6.71
CA VAL A 371 2.96 5.83 -8.06
C VAL A 371 4.45 6.09 -8.21
N GLY A 372 4.91 6.24 -9.46
CA GLY A 372 6.29 6.61 -9.78
C GLY A 372 7.29 5.46 -9.76
N GLY A 373 6.85 4.20 -9.57
CA GLY A 373 7.75 3.04 -9.45
C GLY A 373 8.53 2.67 -10.70
N GLN A 374 8.03 3.00 -11.89
CA GLN A 374 8.72 2.75 -13.15
C GLN A 374 9.31 4.01 -13.79
N GLN A 375 9.14 5.17 -13.16
CA GLN A 375 9.63 6.45 -13.66
C GLN A 375 11.09 6.67 -13.24
N ILE A 376 12.01 6.79 -14.20
CA ILE A 376 13.44 7.05 -13.93
C ILE A 376 13.80 8.54 -13.95
N SER A 377 12.90 9.38 -14.45
CA SER A 377 13.07 10.84 -14.44
C SER A 377 11.71 11.55 -14.33
N ALA A 378 11.76 12.81 -13.91
CA ALA A 378 10.57 13.63 -13.70
C ALA A 378 9.83 14.00 -15.00
N ASP A 379 10.47 13.90 -16.16
CA ASP A 379 9.85 14.12 -17.47
C ASP A 379 8.95 12.97 -17.94
N GLY A 380 8.86 11.89 -17.14
CA GLY A 380 8.03 10.72 -17.43
C GLY A 380 8.73 9.61 -18.20
N THR A 381 10.06 9.67 -18.36
CA THR A 381 10.80 8.56 -18.94
C THR A 381 10.64 7.32 -18.08
N LEU A 382 10.16 6.22 -18.69
CA LEU A 382 9.87 4.96 -18.01
C LEU A 382 10.99 3.93 -18.22
N SER A 383 11.21 3.10 -17.22
CA SER A 383 11.93 1.83 -17.31
C SER A 383 10.92 0.70 -17.17
N PRO A 384 10.38 0.13 -18.26
CA PRO A 384 9.42 -0.95 -18.18
C PRO A 384 10.04 -2.18 -17.52
N PRO A 385 9.23 -3.05 -16.88
CA PRO A 385 9.73 -4.27 -16.28
C PRO A 385 10.33 -5.19 -17.35
N PRO A 386 11.39 -5.96 -17.01
CA PRO A 386 11.95 -6.97 -17.90
C PRO A 386 10.92 -8.01 -18.32
N THR A 387 11.06 -8.56 -19.52
CA THR A 387 10.10 -9.52 -20.09
C THR A 387 9.92 -10.80 -19.27
N ASN A 388 10.95 -11.20 -18.53
CA ASN A 388 10.89 -12.33 -17.60
C ASN A 388 10.27 -11.98 -16.23
N TYR A 389 10.11 -10.68 -15.91
CA TYR A 389 9.45 -10.21 -14.68
C TYR A 389 8.34 -9.20 -14.96
N PRO A 390 7.33 -9.57 -15.76
CA PRO A 390 6.31 -8.62 -16.25
C PRO A 390 5.44 -8.02 -15.14
N SER A 391 5.34 -8.68 -14.00
CA SER A 391 4.58 -8.22 -12.82
C SER A 391 5.35 -7.27 -11.92
N LEU A 392 6.64 -6.98 -12.20
CA LEU A 392 7.45 -6.09 -11.36
C LEU A 392 6.95 -4.65 -11.45
N ARG A 393 6.53 -4.07 -10.30
CA ARG A 393 5.95 -2.72 -10.23
C ARG A 393 6.98 -1.62 -10.01
N LEU A 394 8.17 -1.97 -9.50
CA LEU A 394 9.25 -1.04 -9.19
C LEU A 394 10.49 -1.38 -10.03
N THR A 395 10.91 -0.46 -10.89
CA THR A 395 12.05 -0.63 -11.80
C THR A 395 13.02 0.55 -11.80
N ARG A 396 12.61 1.67 -11.19
CA ARG A 396 13.51 2.82 -11.00
C ARG A 396 14.58 2.49 -9.93
N PRO A 397 15.77 3.10 -10.00
CA PRO A 397 16.73 3.02 -8.91
C PRO A 397 16.13 3.52 -7.60
N LEU A 398 16.44 2.83 -6.50
CA LEU A 398 16.02 3.24 -5.18
C LEU A 398 16.67 4.58 -4.81
N CYS A 399 15.96 5.42 -4.06
CA CYS A 399 16.56 6.63 -3.51
C CYS A 399 16.06 6.86 -2.08
N GLN A 400 16.82 7.69 -1.35
CA GLN A 400 16.52 8.07 0.03
C GLN A 400 15.07 8.52 0.17
N ASP A 401 14.44 8.14 1.29
CA ASP A 401 13.06 8.43 1.66
C ASP A 401 11.97 7.82 0.76
N MET A 402 12.34 6.91 -0.14
CA MET A 402 11.36 5.98 -0.69
C MET A 402 10.88 5.02 0.40
N VAL A 403 9.58 4.73 0.40
CA VAL A 403 8.99 3.63 1.18
C VAL A 403 8.46 2.60 0.21
N LEU A 404 8.81 1.34 0.45
CA LEU A 404 8.48 0.23 -0.45
C LEU A 404 8.30 -1.08 0.34
N THR A 405 7.70 -2.08 -0.30
CA THR A 405 7.58 -3.44 0.20
C THR A 405 8.75 -4.31 -0.27
N ILE A 406 9.10 -5.30 0.55
CA ILE A 406 9.96 -6.43 0.19
C ILE A 406 9.21 -7.70 0.58
N GLU A 407 8.72 -8.44 -0.42
CA GLU A 407 7.72 -9.50 -0.27
C GLU A 407 8.06 -10.81 -1.01
N PRO A 408 9.23 -11.42 -0.80
CA PRO A 408 9.52 -12.69 -1.44
C PRO A 408 8.52 -13.77 -1.03
N GLY A 409 8.23 -14.68 -1.96
CA GLY A 409 7.31 -15.78 -1.74
C GLY A 409 7.79 -17.11 -2.33
N LEU A 410 7.12 -18.18 -1.93
CA LEU A 410 7.23 -19.51 -2.50
C LEU A 410 5.85 -20.18 -2.48
N TYR A 411 5.34 -20.56 -3.64
CA TYR A 411 3.97 -21.05 -3.77
C TYR A 411 3.92 -22.40 -4.50
N PHE A 412 2.98 -23.23 -4.10
CA PHE A 412 2.67 -24.49 -4.76
C PHE A 412 1.38 -24.35 -5.59
N ILE A 413 1.45 -23.53 -6.66
CA ILE A 413 0.28 -23.17 -7.50
C ILE A 413 0.00 -24.31 -8.50
N PRO A 414 -1.13 -25.07 -8.38
CA PRO A 414 -1.37 -26.23 -9.23
C PRO A 414 -1.45 -25.91 -10.71
N SER A 415 -1.93 -24.74 -11.10
CA SER A 415 -2.04 -24.33 -12.52
C SER A 415 -0.66 -24.10 -13.16
N LEU A 416 0.30 -23.54 -12.43
CA LEU A 416 1.66 -23.34 -12.90
C LEU A 416 2.47 -24.64 -12.86
N LEU A 417 2.37 -25.41 -11.79
CA LEU A 417 3.08 -26.68 -11.63
C LEU A 417 2.69 -27.70 -12.69
N ARG A 418 1.41 -27.74 -13.14
CA ARG A 418 0.97 -28.63 -14.22
C ARG A 418 1.74 -28.45 -15.53
N THR A 419 2.31 -27.29 -15.79
CA THR A 419 3.16 -27.06 -16.99
C THR A 419 4.43 -27.92 -16.99
N LEU A 420 4.84 -28.39 -15.82
CA LEU A 420 6.03 -29.22 -15.60
C LEU A 420 5.67 -30.68 -15.25
N GLN A 421 4.44 -31.13 -15.44
CA GLN A 421 3.94 -32.43 -14.98
C GLN A 421 4.82 -33.63 -15.38
N ASN A 422 5.52 -33.54 -16.53
CA ASN A 422 6.41 -34.60 -17.02
C ASN A 422 7.90 -34.26 -16.82
N SER A 423 8.21 -33.19 -16.13
CA SER A 423 9.60 -32.77 -15.87
C SER A 423 10.24 -33.64 -14.78
N THR A 424 11.46 -34.06 -15.01
CA THR A 424 12.31 -34.70 -14.00
C THR A 424 13.06 -33.70 -13.11
N SER A 425 12.92 -32.39 -13.40
CA SER A 425 13.59 -31.32 -12.66
C SER A 425 13.01 -31.11 -11.27
N LEU A 426 11.82 -31.65 -10.97
CA LEU A 426 11.13 -31.50 -9.71
C LEU A 426 11.04 -32.82 -8.92
N ASP A 427 11.11 -32.76 -7.58
CA ASP A 427 10.68 -33.86 -6.73
C ASP A 427 9.14 -33.79 -6.54
N TRP A 428 8.43 -34.35 -7.52
CA TRP A 428 6.96 -34.37 -7.53
C TRP A 428 6.37 -35.01 -6.28
N LYS A 429 7.00 -36.05 -5.75
CA LYS A 429 6.52 -36.73 -4.56
C LYS A 429 6.51 -35.81 -3.35
N LEU A 430 7.49 -34.94 -3.20
CA LEU A 430 7.54 -33.96 -2.12
C LEU A 430 6.60 -32.79 -2.40
N ILE A 431 6.60 -32.28 -3.64
CA ILE A 431 5.76 -31.12 -4.04
C ILE A 431 4.26 -31.43 -3.86
N GLU A 432 3.78 -32.60 -4.32
CA GLU A 432 2.38 -32.99 -4.14
C GLU A 432 1.93 -33.03 -2.68
N ARG A 433 2.84 -33.37 -1.76
CA ARG A 433 2.57 -33.35 -0.32
C ARG A 433 2.61 -31.96 0.29
N LEU A 434 3.28 -30.99 -0.36
CA LEU A 434 3.34 -29.59 0.07
C LEU A 434 2.22 -28.74 -0.54
N VAL A 435 1.62 -29.13 -1.67
CA VAL A 435 0.47 -28.44 -2.28
C VAL A 435 -0.62 -28.11 -1.26
N PRO A 436 -1.02 -28.98 -0.33
CA PRO A 436 -2.04 -28.64 0.65
C PRO A 436 -1.69 -27.49 1.61
N PHE A 437 -0.42 -27.10 1.73
CA PHE A 437 0.01 -25.95 2.52
C PHE A 437 -0.11 -24.63 1.74
N GLY A 438 -0.37 -24.67 0.43
CA GLY A 438 -0.60 -23.51 -0.44
C GLY A 438 0.63 -22.73 -0.79
N GLY A 439 1.00 -21.75 0.02
CA GLY A 439 2.12 -20.86 -0.26
C GLY A 439 2.68 -20.13 0.95
N ILE A 440 3.80 -19.48 0.72
CA ILE A 440 4.52 -18.66 1.70
C ILE A 440 4.74 -17.29 1.08
N ARG A 441 4.37 -16.24 1.80
CA ARG A 441 4.82 -14.85 1.58
C ARG A 441 5.19 -14.25 2.92
N VAL A 442 6.30 -13.53 2.95
CA VAL A 442 6.72 -12.74 4.11
C VAL A 442 7.13 -11.37 3.62
N GLU A 443 6.49 -10.34 4.12
CA GLU A 443 6.58 -8.99 3.61
C GLU A 443 6.78 -7.97 4.70
N ASP A 444 7.69 -7.04 4.48
CA ASP A 444 7.92 -5.88 5.33
C ASP A 444 7.93 -4.59 4.50
N ASN A 445 7.45 -3.52 5.11
CA ASN A 445 7.62 -2.16 4.62
C ASN A 445 8.96 -1.62 5.08
N ILE A 446 9.74 -1.05 4.17
CA ILE A 446 11.03 -0.44 4.46
C ILE A 446 11.10 0.99 3.93
N ARG A 447 11.82 1.85 4.66
CA ARG A 447 12.26 3.16 4.18
C ARG A 447 13.72 3.05 3.75
N ILE A 448 14.03 3.50 2.54
CA ILE A 448 15.41 3.60 2.06
C ILE A 448 16.10 4.77 2.77
N ASN A 449 17.28 4.52 3.32
CA ASN A 449 18.09 5.50 4.02
C ASN A 449 19.57 5.37 3.58
N ASP A 450 20.36 6.41 3.74
CA ASP A 450 21.79 6.47 3.44
C ASP A 450 22.67 5.71 4.45
N THR A 451 22.17 5.49 5.68
CA THR A 451 22.91 4.85 6.79
C THR A 451 22.45 3.41 7.10
N GLY A 452 21.56 2.85 6.28
CA GLY A 452 20.92 1.55 6.48
C GLY A 452 19.39 1.70 6.54
N ASN A 453 18.67 0.71 5.99
CA ASN A 453 17.22 0.80 5.85
C ASN A 453 16.49 0.77 7.19
N GLU A 454 15.44 1.55 7.32
CA GLU A 454 14.49 1.43 8.41
C GLU A 454 13.42 0.40 8.05
N ASN A 455 13.39 -0.73 8.75
CA ASN A 455 12.29 -1.69 8.62
C ASN A 455 11.10 -1.27 9.48
N LEU A 456 10.11 -0.63 8.86
CA LEU A 456 8.94 -0.05 9.51
C LEU A 456 8.07 -1.14 10.15
N THR A 457 7.94 -2.28 9.49
CA THR A 457 7.14 -3.42 9.96
C THR A 457 7.80 -4.07 11.18
N LEU A 458 9.10 -4.36 11.13
CA LEU A 458 9.82 -4.95 12.25
C LEU A 458 9.77 -4.04 13.48
N ASN A 459 9.99 -2.73 13.28
CA ASN A 459 9.91 -1.72 14.32
C ASN A 459 8.51 -1.69 14.96
N ALA A 460 7.46 -1.81 14.14
CA ALA A 460 6.07 -1.85 14.61
C ALA A 460 5.80 -3.04 15.55
N PHE A 461 6.22 -4.25 15.17
CA PHE A 461 6.11 -5.43 16.03
C PHE A 461 6.91 -5.28 17.33
N GLN A 462 8.14 -4.75 17.28
CA GLN A 462 8.96 -4.51 18.46
C GLN A 462 8.34 -3.49 19.43
N ILE A 463 7.67 -2.46 18.92
CA ILE A 463 6.93 -1.49 19.75
C ILE A 463 5.81 -2.21 20.52
N LEU A 464 5.02 -3.04 19.84
CA LEU A 464 3.92 -3.78 20.46
C LEU A 464 4.40 -4.85 21.47
N GLU A 465 5.51 -5.52 21.20
CA GLU A 465 6.12 -6.47 22.15
C GLU A 465 6.55 -5.79 23.46
N ARG A 466 7.16 -4.60 23.39
CA ARG A 466 7.56 -3.83 24.58
C ARG A 466 6.37 -3.32 25.39
N GLN A 467 5.22 -3.10 24.77
CA GLN A 467 3.99 -2.67 25.45
C GLN A 467 3.32 -3.81 26.23
N ASN A 468 3.58 -5.05 25.87
CA ASN A 468 3.01 -6.23 26.49
C ASN A 468 3.91 -6.82 27.61
N GLN A 469 5.10 -6.24 27.85
CA GLN A 469 6.03 -6.54 28.95
C GLN A 469 5.85 -5.57 30.12
#